data_ade547cf12be01e52eab9057870f20bf
#
_entry.id   ade547cf12be01e52eab9057870f20bf
#
_cell.length_a   1.000
_cell.length_b   1.000
_cell.length_c   1.000
_cell.angle_alpha   90.00
_cell.angle_beta   90.00
_cell.angle_gamma   90.00
#
_symmetry.space_group_name_H-M   'P 1'
#
loop_
_entity.id
_entity.type
_entity.pdbx_description
1 polymer ?
#
loop_
_entity_poly.entity_id
_entity_poly.type
_entity_poly.pdbx_seq_one_letter_code
_entity_poly.pdbx_strand_id
1 'polypeptide(L)'
;MVNDIQNKIIIIGGGLIGELLHMMLKSKGYEINHFTKDSNVKNRSFALSPSSVDWLRSLGLPSIFFESLSEIKSMKIFDSYIKNSVTLNADDAQKQALAYMANEKDFDEAIKNTFNNKKNFKKLPTDFEIKKKQNQAILKLPNEEHIASIIIACDGANSKVRDKIAIDLLRHNFNQTALSFELKVNTEIQKQAFQFFLKESTLAVLPIRQGLVSIVWSCNANFFTKLNDLDDKSIENELSQIIGNYYKDIKITTKKESFPLFMNSVESIFKDRVLLVGDSAHFIHPMAGQGLNLGIRDIISLEKIIDRKNYLDIGLRGFLRKYERARKEDVSQMGFLTLGLNWIFSKKSSIVIGLIEKGMGVLDKSKFLKQQLIKKAIS
;
A
#
# COMPACT_ATOMS: atom_id res chain seq x y z
N MET A 1 30.59 23.75 -10.80
CA MET A 1 30.17 23.27 -9.46
C MET A 1 28.67 23.37 -9.19
N VAL A 2 27.95 24.39 -9.67
CA VAL A 2 26.48 24.49 -9.39
C VAL A 2 25.67 23.45 -10.17
N ASN A 3 26.07 23.10 -11.40
CA ASN A 3 25.35 22.10 -12.22
C ASN A 3 25.49 20.66 -11.73
N ASP A 4 26.53 20.36 -10.96
CA ASP A 4 26.84 18.98 -10.53
C ASP A 4 25.98 18.49 -9.34
N ILE A 5 25.42 19.43 -8.57
CA ILE A 5 24.59 19.11 -7.39
C ILE A 5 23.10 18.99 -7.75
N GLN A 6 22.68 19.69 -8.80
CA GLN A 6 21.26 19.70 -9.20
C GLN A 6 20.74 18.31 -9.57
N ASN A 7 21.63 17.44 -10.04
CA ASN A 7 21.33 16.06 -10.45
C ASN A 7 21.50 15.02 -9.34
N LYS A 8 21.97 15.42 -8.14
CA LYS A 8 22.20 14.52 -7.02
C LYS A 8 20.99 14.43 -6.11
N ILE A 9 20.59 13.23 -5.80
CA ILE A 9 19.42 12.92 -4.94
C ILE A 9 19.87 11.99 -3.83
N ILE A 10 19.42 12.26 -2.62
CA ILE A 10 19.54 11.33 -1.49
C ILE A 10 18.19 10.67 -1.27
N ILE A 11 18.15 9.33 -1.25
CA ILE A 11 16.98 8.54 -0.84
C ILE A 11 17.25 7.94 0.54
N ILE A 12 16.27 8.06 1.43
CA ILE A 12 16.33 7.44 2.76
C ILE A 12 15.13 6.48 2.90
N GLY A 13 15.43 5.17 2.96
CA GLY A 13 14.42 4.12 3.15
C GLY A 13 14.62 2.94 2.20
N GLY A 14 14.82 1.74 2.74
CA GLY A 14 15.14 0.51 2.01
C GLY A 14 13.95 -0.42 1.76
N GLY A 15 12.71 0.08 1.88
CA GLY A 15 11.52 -0.67 1.49
C GLY A 15 11.24 -0.60 -0.01
N LEU A 16 10.24 -1.38 -0.47
CA LEU A 16 9.87 -1.46 -1.90
C LEU A 16 9.69 -0.09 -2.56
N ILE A 17 9.08 0.87 -1.87
CA ILE A 17 8.87 2.24 -2.42
C ILE A 17 10.20 2.96 -2.63
N GLY A 18 11.14 2.86 -1.69
CA GLY A 18 12.47 3.48 -1.84
C GLY A 18 13.28 2.86 -2.98
N GLU A 19 13.20 1.56 -3.16
CA GLU A 19 13.88 0.83 -4.23
C GLU A 19 13.28 1.15 -5.61
N LEU A 20 11.96 1.15 -5.74
CA LEU A 20 11.26 1.53 -6.97
C LEU A 20 11.52 3.00 -7.34
N LEU A 21 11.53 3.88 -6.35
CA LEU A 21 11.89 5.28 -6.54
C LEU A 21 13.32 5.44 -7.04
N HIS A 22 14.27 4.67 -6.48
CA HIS A 22 15.65 4.65 -6.95
C HIS A 22 15.73 4.23 -8.43
N MET A 23 15.04 3.14 -8.80
CA MET A 23 15.01 2.66 -10.19
C MET A 23 14.49 3.74 -11.14
N MET A 24 13.35 4.34 -10.81
CA MET A 24 12.72 5.37 -11.62
C MET A 24 13.64 6.60 -11.78
N LEU A 25 14.19 7.13 -10.70
CA LEU A 25 15.04 8.31 -10.75
C LEU A 25 16.37 8.04 -11.50
N LYS A 26 16.93 6.84 -11.32
CA LYS A 26 18.12 6.41 -12.05
C LYS A 26 17.85 6.31 -13.55
N SER A 27 16.70 5.80 -13.98
CA SER A 27 16.31 5.76 -15.39
C SER A 27 16.14 7.16 -16.01
N LYS A 28 15.86 8.18 -15.18
CA LYS A 28 15.80 9.60 -15.61
C LYS A 28 17.17 10.30 -15.55
N GLY A 29 18.25 9.60 -15.25
CA GLY A 29 19.62 10.13 -15.29
C GLY A 29 20.07 10.83 -14.01
N TYR A 30 19.34 10.70 -12.88
CA TYR A 30 19.78 11.26 -11.60
C TYR A 30 20.88 10.42 -10.95
N GLU A 31 21.82 11.08 -10.27
CA GLU A 31 22.82 10.45 -9.41
C GLU A 31 22.23 10.25 -8.00
N ILE A 32 22.22 8.99 -7.52
CA ILE A 32 21.49 8.63 -6.31
C ILE A 32 22.41 8.08 -5.24
N ASN A 33 22.38 8.71 -4.06
CA ASN A 33 22.89 8.16 -2.82
C ASN A 33 21.71 7.56 -2.03
N HIS A 34 21.62 6.23 -1.95
CA HIS A 34 20.53 5.55 -1.28
C HIS A 34 20.96 5.01 0.09
N PHE A 35 20.28 5.47 1.13
CA PHE A 35 20.53 5.09 2.52
C PHE A 35 19.38 4.23 3.05
N THR A 36 19.73 3.12 3.70
CA THR A 36 18.78 2.21 4.31
C THR A 36 19.25 1.76 5.68
N LYS A 37 18.30 1.42 6.54
CA LYS A 37 18.56 0.54 7.69
C LYS A 37 18.58 -0.90 7.22
N ASP A 38 19.20 -1.78 7.98
CA ASP A 38 19.10 -3.22 7.72
C ASP A 38 17.60 -3.61 7.71
N SER A 39 17.11 -4.07 6.58
CA SER A 39 15.73 -4.52 6.42
C SER A 39 15.71 -6.01 6.16
N ASN A 40 14.95 -6.74 6.96
CA ASN A 40 14.60 -8.12 6.65
C ASN A 40 13.37 -8.13 5.75
N VAL A 41 13.48 -8.75 4.60
CA VAL A 41 12.34 -9.02 3.71
C VAL A 41 11.36 -9.91 4.47
N LYS A 42 10.12 -9.49 4.58
CA LYS A 42 9.07 -10.25 5.24
C LYS A 42 8.37 -11.17 4.21
N ASN A 43 7.71 -12.19 4.70
CA ASN A 43 6.88 -13.04 3.85
C ASN A 43 5.44 -12.51 3.86
N ARG A 44 5.21 -11.38 3.16
CA ARG A 44 3.90 -10.75 3.05
C ARG A 44 3.40 -10.81 1.62
N SER A 45 2.08 -10.81 1.47
CA SER A 45 1.42 -10.71 0.17
C SER A 45 0.77 -9.34 0.02
N PHE A 46 0.83 -8.80 -1.19
CA PHE A 46 0.25 -7.50 -1.56
C PHE A 46 -0.74 -7.67 -2.71
N ALA A 47 -1.83 -6.94 -2.67
CA ALA A 47 -2.73 -6.79 -3.80
C ALA A 47 -2.31 -5.55 -4.60
N LEU A 48 -1.71 -5.75 -5.77
CA LEU A 48 -1.31 -4.68 -6.69
C LEU A 48 -2.47 -4.30 -7.60
N SER A 49 -2.69 -3.01 -7.80
CA SER A 49 -3.67 -2.54 -8.78
C SER A 49 -3.15 -2.77 -10.21
N PRO A 50 -4.04 -2.93 -11.21
CA PRO A 50 -3.62 -3.03 -12.61
C PRO A 50 -2.71 -1.89 -13.06
N SER A 51 -3.01 -0.65 -12.66
CA SER A 51 -2.18 0.50 -12.99
C SER A 51 -0.78 0.43 -12.36
N SER A 52 -0.67 -0.11 -11.14
CA SER A 52 0.63 -0.37 -10.52
C SER A 52 1.42 -1.42 -11.30
N VAL A 53 0.78 -2.51 -11.71
CA VAL A 53 1.42 -3.58 -12.50
C VAL A 53 1.89 -3.07 -13.86
N ASP A 54 1.05 -2.29 -14.55
CA ASP A 54 1.41 -1.69 -15.84
C ASP A 54 2.63 -0.77 -15.71
N TRP A 55 2.66 0.05 -14.65
CA TRP A 55 3.80 0.92 -14.38
C TRP A 55 5.07 0.13 -14.02
N LEU A 56 4.98 -0.90 -13.17
CA LEU A 56 6.12 -1.75 -12.82
C LEU A 56 6.70 -2.43 -14.07
N ARG A 57 5.85 -2.80 -15.02
CA ARG A 57 6.27 -3.35 -16.32
C ARG A 57 7.03 -2.31 -17.14
N SER A 58 6.53 -1.07 -17.20
CA SER A 58 7.20 0.04 -17.88
C SER A 58 8.52 0.43 -17.21
N LEU A 59 8.66 0.21 -15.90
CA LEU A 59 9.89 0.43 -15.16
C LEU A 59 10.98 -0.62 -15.44
N GLY A 60 10.62 -1.74 -16.10
CA GLY A 60 11.56 -2.76 -16.54
C GLY A 60 11.81 -3.88 -15.53
N LEU A 61 10.86 -4.21 -14.66
CA LEU A 61 10.94 -5.42 -13.86
C LEU A 61 10.91 -6.67 -14.78
N PRO A 62 11.59 -7.77 -14.42
CA PRO A 62 11.69 -8.95 -15.24
C PRO A 62 10.35 -9.67 -15.43
N SER A 63 10.13 -10.31 -16.61
CA SER A 63 8.88 -10.99 -16.96
C SER A 63 8.48 -12.07 -15.96
N ILE A 64 9.44 -12.77 -15.37
CA ILE A 64 9.21 -13.82 -14.38
C ILE A 64 8.44 -13.32 -13.16
N PHE A 65 8.62 -12.04 -12.79
CA PHE A 65 7.82 -11.42 -11.71
C PHE A 65 6.34 -11.34 -12.10
N PHE A 66 6.03 -10.93 -13.32
CA PHE A 66 4.63 -10.79 -13.78
C PHE A 66 3.95 -12.14 -13.98
N GLU A 67 4.71 -13.18 -14.30
CA GLU A 67 4.25 -14.57 -14.41
C GLU A 67 3.92 -15.17 -13.03
N SER A 68 4.60 -14.72 -11.96
CA SER A 68 4.33 -15.15 -10.57
C SER A 68 3.06 -14.53 -9.97
N LEU A 69 2.51 -13.48 -10.59
CA LEU A 69 1.34 -12.79 -10.07
C LEU A 69 0.05 -13.62 -10.21
N SER A 70 -0.75 -13.64 -9.16
CA SER A 70 -2.07 -14.27 -9.20
C SER A 70 -3.16 -13.23 -9.43
N GLU A 71 -3.95 -13.40 -10.49
CA GLU A 71 -5.04 -12.50 -10.84
C GLU A 71 -6.22 -12.63 -9.88
N ILE A 72 -6.79 -11.51 -9.46
CA ILE A 72 -8.12 -11.43 -8.83
C ILE A 72 -9.08 -10.90 -9.88
N LYS A 73 -9.94 -11.75 -10.43
CA LYS A 73 -10.91 -11.39 -11.48
C LYS A 73 -12.23 -10.90 -10.93
N SER A 74 -12.59 -11.34 -9.73
CA SER A 74 -13.83 -10.92 -9.09
C SER A 74 -13.63 -10.74 -7.58
N MET A 75 -14.48 -9.91 -6.99
CA MET A 75 -14.59 -9.72 -5.55
C MET A 75 -16.03 -9.82 -5.13
N LYS A 76 -16.33 -10.70 -4.17
CA LYS A 76 -17.66 -10.84 -3.60
C LYS A 76 -17.70 -10.25 -2.20
N ILE A 77 -18.65 -9.37 -1.97
CA ILE A 77 -18.78 -8.56 -0.76
C ILE A 77 -20.07 -8.99 -0.04
N PHE A 78 -19.91 -9.32 1.24
CA PHE A 78 -20.99 -9.71 2.12
C PHE A 78 -21.09 -8.76 3.31
N ASP A 79 -22.30 -8.58 3.79
CA ASP A 79 -22.57 -7.89 5.05
C ASP A 79 -23.42 -8.80 5.93
N SER A 80 -23.06 -8.94 7.22
CA SER A 80 -23.75 -9.84 8.15
C SER A 80 -25.17 -9.43 8.49
N TYR A 81 -25.56 -8.20 8.20
CA TYR A 81 -26.90 -7.67 8.44
C TYR A 81 -27.80 -7.73 7.21
N ILE A 82 -27.24 -8.07 6.04
CA ILE A 82 -27.92 -8.01 4.75
C ILE A 82 -27.85 -9.37 4.08
N LYS A 83 -29.00 -9.85 3.57
CA LYS A 83 -29.04 -11.13 2.85
C LYS A 83 -28.37 -11.08 1.47
N ASN A 84 -28.24 -9.90 0.89
CA ASN A 84 -27.71 -9.72 -0.46
C ASN A 84 -26.19 -9.54 -0.42
N SER A 85 -25.52 -10.08 -1.41
CA SER A 85 -24.09 -9.83 -1.68
C SER A 85 -23.93 -9.05 -2.96
N VAL A 86 -22.82 -8.30 -3.07
CA VAL A 86 -22.43 -7.62 -4.32
C VAL A 86 -21.23 -8.32 -4.90
N THR A 87 -21.28 -8.60 -6.21
CA THR A 87 -20.13 -9.12 -6.94
C THR A 87 -19.62 -8.06 -7.92
N LEU A 88 -18.34 -7.72 -7.78
CA LEU A 88 -17.61 -6.87 -8.71
C LEU A 88 -16.78 -7.78 -9.60
N ASN A 89 -16.87 -7.65 -10.91
CA ASN A 89 -16.08 -8.41 -11.88
C ASN A 89 -15.18 -7.47 -12.67
N ALA A 90 -13.98 -7.91 -13.00
CA ALA A 90 -13.05 -7.15 -13.84
C ALA A 90 -13.66 -6.81 -15.20
N ASP A 91 -14.44 -7.73 -15.76
CA ASP A 91 -15.14 -7.55 -17.05
C ASP A 91 -16.15 -6.39 -17.03
N ASP A 92 -16.76 -6.08 -15.87
CA ASP A 92 -17.66 -4.93 -15.74
C ASP A 92 -16.96 -3.61 -16.06
N ALA A 93 -15.62 -3.53 -15.82
CA ALA A 93 -14.79 -2.38 -16.13
C ALA A 93 -13.89 -2.57 -17.35
N GLN A 94 -14.09 -3.64 -18.12
CA GLN A 94 -13.27 -4.00 -19.29
C GLN A 94 -11.78 -4.14 -18.92
N LYS A 95 -11.49 -4.79 -17.78
CA LYS A 95 -10.15 -5.05 -17.27
C LYS A 95 -9.88 -6.54 -17.16
N GLN A 96 -8.63 -6.94 -17.29
CA GLN A 96 -8.19 -8.32 -17.15
C GLN A 96 -8.35 -8.83 -15.71
N ALA A 97 -8.06 -7.97 -14.74
CA ALA A 97 -8.16 -8.27 -13.31
C ALA A 97 -8.57 -7.02 -12.51
N LEU A 98 -9.13 -7.23 -11.31
CA LEU A 98 -9.36 -6.18 -10.31
C LEU A 98 -8.08 -5.85 -9.54
N ALA A 99 -7.26 -6.88 -9.31
CA ALA A 99 -5.97 -6.78 -8.64
C ALA A 99 -5.10 -7.98 -8.98
N TYR A 100 -3.82 -7.89 -8.64
CA TYR A 100 -2.83 -8.95 -8.78
C TYR A 100 -2.16 -9.19 -7.43
N MET A 101 -2.20 -10.42 -6.93
CA MET A 101 -1.49 -10.79 -5.72
C MET A 101 -0.02 -11.00 -6.02
N ALA A 102 0.84 -10.31 -5.29
CA ALA A 102 2.30 -10.43 -5.34
C ALA A 102 2.85 -10.82 -3.97
N ASN A 103 3.87 -11.65 -3.93
CA ASN A 103 4.63 -11.95 -2.71
C ASN A 103 5.80 -10.97 -2.57
N GLU A 104 6.11 -10.51 -1.35
CA GLU A 104 7.20 -9.56 -1.09
C GLU A 104 8.57 -10.11 -1.49
N LYS A 105 8.79 -11.43 -1.33
CA LYS A 105 10.05 -12.07 -1.71
C LYS A 105 10.25 -12.05 -3.22
N ASP A 106 9.22 -12.41 -3.99
CA ASP A 106 9.28 -12.41 -5.45
C ASP A 106 9.52 -10.99 -5.97
N PHE A 107 8.92 -10.00 -5.30
CA PHE A 107 9.11 -8.59 -5.63
C PHE A 107 10.53 -8.11 -5.32
N ASP A 108 11.07 -8.43 -4.14
CA ASP A 108 12.45 -8.09 -3.77
C ASP A 108 13.47 -8.76 -4.71
N GLU A 109 13.23 -10.01 -5.09
CA GLU A 109 14.07 -10.74 -6.05
C GLU A 109 14.02 -10.10 -7.44
N ALA A 110 12.84 -9.71 -7.92
CA ALA A 110 12.69 -9.01 -9.18
C ALA A 110 13.46 -7.68 -9.20
N ILE A 111 13.39 -6.91 -8.12
CA ILE A 111 14.15 -5.67 -7.97
C ILE A 111 15.66 -5.96 -7.93
N LYS A 112 16.11 -6.96 -7.16
CA LYS A 112 17.54 -7.36 -7.10
C LYS A 112 18.06 -7.72 -8.48
N ASN A 113 17.31 -8.50 -9.25
CA ASN A 113 17.71 -8.89 -10.60
C ASN A 113 17.83 -7.68 -11.53
N THR A 114 16.94 -6.69 -11.43
CA THR A 114 17.01 -5.44 -12.20
C THR A 114 18.26 -4.62 -11.85
N PHE A 115 18.71 -4.66 -10.60
CA PHE A 115 19.97 -4.05 -10.16
C PHE A 115 21.23 -4.92 -10.45
N ASN A 116 21.10 -6.04 -11.18
CA ASN A 116 22.18 -7.01 -11.38
C ASN A 116 22.82 -7.47 -10.06
N ASN A 117 22.02 -7.67 -9.03
CA ASN A 117 22.43 -8.00 -7.66
C ASN A 117 23.40 -6.99 -6.99
N LYS A 118 23.54 -5.78 -7.55
CA LYS A 118 24.40 -4.71 -7.03
C LYS A 118 23.58 -3.60 -6.38
N LYS A 119 22.87 -3.90 -5.29
CA LYS A 119 22.24 -2.85 -4.46
C LYS A 119 23.33 -2.15 -3.64
N ASN A 120 23.95 -1.11 -4.18
CA ASN A 120 24.92 -0.28 -3.46
C ASN A 120 24.23 0.70 -2.51
N PHE A 121 23.41 0.17 -1.58
CA PHE A 121 22.78 1.00 -0.56
C PHE A 121 23.74 1.19 0.62
N LYS A 122 23.82 2.44 1.07
CA LYS A 122 24.63 2.80 2.24
C LYS A 122 23.83 2.56 3.51
N LYS A 123 24.51 2.14 4.57
CA LYS A 123 23.86 2.00 5.88
C LYS A 123 23.58 3.38 6.48
N LEU A 124 22.33 3.63 6.86
CA LEU A 124 21.94 4.83 7.57
C LEU A 124 22.19 4.62 9.07
N PRO A 125 23.10 5.36 9.72
CA PRO A 125 23.26 5.32 11.16
C PRO A 125 22.02 5.86 11.88
N THR A 126 21.87 5.54 13.15
CA THR A 126 20.75 6.06 13.97
C THR A 126 20.90 7.54 14.25
N ASP A 127 22.12 8.01 14.36
CA ASP A 127 22.48 9.41 14.57
C ASP A 127 22.81 10.06 13.22
N PHE A 128 21.88 10.86 12.72
CA PHE A 128 22.05 11.68 11.53
C PHE A 128 21.28 12.99 11.69
N GLU A 129 21.73 14.02 11.00
CA GLU A 129 21.07 15.31 10.93
C GLU A 129 20.70 15.65 9.48
N ILE A 130 19.65 16.43 9.31
CA ILE A 130 19.24 16.97 8.02
C ILE A 130 19.33 18.48 8.10
N LYS A 131 20.08 19.08 7.18
CA LYS A 131 20.26 20.53 7.10
C LYS A 131 19.97 21.03 5.72
N LYS A 132 19.58 22.30 5.63
CA LYS A 132 19.47 23.04 4.38
C LYS A 132 20.52 24.13 4.34
N LYS A 133 21.21 24.24 3.22
CA LYS A 133 22.14 25.35 2.98
C LYS A 133 21.89 25.89 1.56
N GLN A 134 21.39 27.12 1.46
CA GLN A 134 21.01 27.72 0.16
C GLN A 134 20.10 26.78 -0.66
N ASN A 135 20.58 26.34 -1.83
CA ASN A 135 19.87 25.44 -2.74
C ASN A 135 20.26 23.98 -2.61
N GLN A 136 20.66 23.52 -1.42
CA GLN A 136 21.16 22.19 -1.16
C GLN A 136 20.48 21.57 0.06
N ALA A 137 20.25 20.26 0.01
CA ALA A 137 19.95 19.44 1.15
C ALA A 137 21.22 18.71 1.61
N ILE A 138 21.46 18.66 2.91
CA ILE A 138 22.64 18.04 3.51
C ILE A 138 22.17 16.95 4.46
N LEU A 139 22.60 15.72 4.22
CA LEU A 139 22.54 14.62 5.16
C LEU A 139 23.89 14.53 5.88
N LYS A 140 23.90 14.89 7.14
CA LYS A 140 25.09 14.83 7.99
C LYS A 140 25.07 13.54 8.81
N LEU A 141 26.08 12.73 8.64
CA LEU A 141 26.35 11.52 9.40
C LEU A 141 27.49 11.79 10.38
N PRO A 142 27.77 10.92 11.36
CA PRO A 142 28.83 11.15 12.36
C PRO A 142 30.20 11.48 11.76
N ASN A 143 30.56 10.85 10.64
CA ASN A 143 31.89 10.96 10.05
C ASN A 143 31.93 11.55 8.64
N GLU A 144 30.78 11.83 8.04
CA GLU A 144 30.68 12.31 6.64
C GLU A 144 29.43 13.15 6.40
N GLU A 145 29.49 13.99 5.38
CA GLU A 145 28.33 14.75 4.90
C GLU A 145 28.04 14.40 3.43
N HIS A 146 26.76 14.24 3.12
CA HIS A 146 26.29 14.03 1.77
C HIS A 146 25.44 15.22 1.34
N ILE A 147 25.80 15.80 0.20
CA ILE A 147 25.14 16.99 -0.34
C ILE A 147 24.36 16.59 -1.61
N ALA A 148 23.12 17.05 -1.70
CA ALA A 148 22.23 16.79 -2.83
C ALA A 148 21.31 17.97 -3.10
N SER A 149 20.61 17.95 -4.22
CA SER A 149 19.54 18.91 -4.52
C SER A 149 18.31 18.69 -3.62
N ILE A 150 18.05 17.42 -3.25
CA ILE A 150 16.89 17.01 -2.46
C ILE A 150 17.19 15.74 -1.66
N ILE A 151 16.56 15.61 -0.51
CA ILE A 151 16.41 14.34 0.21
C ILE A 151 14.98 13.83 0.03
N ILE A 152 14.80 12.59 -0.39
CA ILE A 152 13.48 11.95 -0.50
C ILE A 152 13.41 10.83 0.54
N ALA A 153 12.46 10.95 1.46
CA ALA A 153 12.27 10.00 2.54
C ALA A 153 11.18 8.99 2.19
N CYS A 154 11.54 7.70 2.23
CA CYS A 154 10.67 6.53 2.05
C CYS A 154 10.85 5.57 3.25
N ASP A 155 11.08 6.12 4.45
CA ASP A 155 11.47 5.39 5.66
C ASP A 155 10.29 4.88 6.50
N GLY A 156 9.09 4.87 5.88
CA GLY A 156 7.89 4.20 6.39
C GLY A 156 7.07 5.02 7.39
N ALA A 157 6.02 4.41 7.94
CA ALA A 157 5.02 5.07 8.78
C ALA A 157 5.62 5.74 10.05
N ASN A 158 6.73 5.17 10.58
CA ASN A 158 7.48 5.71 11.72
C ASN A 158 8.72 6.47 11.24
N SER A 159 8.57 7.35 10.27
CA SER A 159 9.64 8.10 9.62
C SER A 159 10.44 8.95 10.59
N LYS A 160 11.74 8.63 10.71
CA LYS A 160 12.69 9.44 11.46
C LYS A 160 13.06 10.73 10.74
N VAL A 161 13.01 10.70 9.41
CA VAL A 161 13.24 11.90 8.59
C VAL A 161 12.14 12.92 8.86
N ARG A 162 10.87 12.51 8.82
CA ARG A 162 9.72 13.38 9.13
C ARG A 162 9.87 14.05 10.50
N ASP A 163 10.22 13.25 11.52
CA ASP A 163 10.41 13.73 12.89
C ASP A 163 11.55 14.79 12.97
N LYS A 164 12.69 14.52 12.29
CA LYS A 164 13.86 15.41 12.30
C LYS A 164 13.61 16.74 11.57
N ILE A 165 12.75 16.76 10.57
CA ILE A 165 12.37 18.00 9.87
C ILE A 165 11.14 18.68 10.51
N ALA A 166 10.62 18.13 11.60
CA ALA A 166 9.46 18.64 12.32
C ALA A 166 8.27 18.92 11.39
N ILE A 167 7.81 17.86 10.71
CA ILE A 167 6.52 17.81 10.01
C ILE A 167 5.54 17.04 10.90
N ASP A 168 4.46 17.70 11.29
CA ASP A 168 3.47 17.13 12.18
C ASP A 168 2.68 16.01 11.51
N LEU A 169 2.40 14.96 12.30
CA LEU A 169 1.65 13.79 11.90
C LEU A 169 0.23 13.88 12.45
N LEU A 170 -0.74 13.91 11.54
CA LEU A 170 -2.15 13.76 11.86
C LEU A 170 -2.48 12.26 11.86
N ARG A 171 -2.77 11.72 13.04
CA ARG A 171 -3.10 10.28 13.19
C ARG A 171 -4.57 10.10 13.54
N HIS A 172 -5.27 9.31 12.75
CA HIS A 172 -6.61 8.82 13.07
C HIS A 172 -6.51 7.34 13.44
N ASN A 173 -6.88 7.00 14.68
CA ASN A 173 -6.90 5.61 15.14
C ASN A 173 -8.31 5.03 14.95
N PHE A 174 -8.40 3.89 14.27
CA PHE A 174 -9.67 3.18 14.08
C PHE A 174 -10.08 2.36 15.30
N ASN A 175 -9.21 2.23 16.32
CA ASN A 175 -9.39 1.36 17.46
C ASN A 175 -9.64 -0.10 17.05
N GLN A 176 -8.97 -0.51 15.99
CA GLN A 176 -9.00 -1.84 15.41
C GLN A 176 -7.58 -2.41 15.30
N THR A 177 -7.49 -3.73 15.36
CA THR A 177 -6.26 -4.47 15.10
C THR A 177 -6.54 -5.49 14.00
N ALA A 178 -5.65 -5.58 13.01
CA ALA A 178 -5.72 -6.61 12.00
C ALA A 178 -4.86 -7.80 12.41
N LEU A 179 -5.38 -9.00 12.17
CA LEU A 179 -4.67 -10.26 12.20
C LEU A 179 -4.47 -10.74 10.76
N SER A 180 -3.22 -11.04 10.38
CA SER A 180 -2.88 -11.50 9.04
C SER A 180 -2.11 -12.81 9.09
N PHE A 181 -2.51 -13.75 8.23
CA PHE A 181 -1.90 -15.06 8.07
C PHE A 181 -2.36 -15.73 6.78
N GLU A 182 -1.76 -16.85 6.42
CA GLU A 182 -2.13 -17.63 5.23
C GLU A 182 -2.81 -18.93 5.62
N LEU A 183 -3.79 -19.34 4.80
CA LEU A 183 -4.49 -20.59 4.92
C LEU A 183 -4.22 -21.49 3.72
N LYS A 184 -3.92 -22.74 3.99
CA LYS A 184 -4.11 -23.83 3.03
C LYS A 184 -5.59 -24.20 3.02
N VAL A 185 -6.17 -24.32 1.84
CA VAL A 185 -7.59 -24.62 1.66
C VAL A 185 -7.79 -25.59 0.50
N ASN A 186 -8.87 -26.37 0.57
CA ASN A 186 -9.35 -27.13 -0.57
C ASN A 186 -10.51 -26.37 -1.21
N THR A 187 -10.36 -26.01 -2.49
CA THR A 187 -11.35 -25.22 -3.21
C THR A 187 -11.22 -25.36 -4.71
N GLU A 188 -12.34 -25.26 -5.41
CA GLU A 188 -12.41 -25.06 -6.85
C GLU A 188 -12.44 -23.56 -7.22
N ILE A 189 -12.69 -22.68 -6.22
CA ILE A 189 -12.79 -21.24 -6.43
C ILE A 189 -11.39 -20.68 -6.67
N GLN A 190 -11.20 -20.12 -7.84
CA GLN A 190 -9.96 -19.48 -8.24
C GLN A 190 -10.22 -18.03 -8.65
N LYS A 191 -9.21 -17.15 -8.44
CA LYS A 191 -9.24 -15.75 -8.90
C LYS A 191 -10.40 -14.90 -8.35
N GLN A 192 -11.05 -15.35 -7.26
CA GLN A 192 -12.10 -14.59 -6.57
C GLN A 192 -11.67 -14.22 -5.15
N ALA A 193 -11.73 -12.94 -4.83
CA ALA A 193 -11.56 -12.42 -3.47
C ALA A 193 -12.91 -12.33 -2.77
N PHE A 194 -12.88 -12.42 -1.44
CA PHE A 194 -14.06 -12.24 -0.61
C PHE A 194 -13.82 -11.18 0.45
N GLN A 195 -14.85 -10.39 0.73
CA GLN A 195 -14.88 -9.40 1.79
C GLN A 195 -16.15 -9.62 2.62
N PHE A 196 -15.98 -9.92 3.89
CA PHE A 196 -17.08 -10.10 4.82
C PHE A 196 -17.08 -8.95 5.84
N PHE A 197 -18.13 -8.16 5.84
CA PHE A 197 -18.39 -7.19 6.89
C PHE A 197 -19.22 -7.86 7.98
N LEU A 198 -18.56 -8.19 9.09
CA LEU A 198 -19.15 -8.88 10.23
C LEU A 198 -19.52 -7.89 11.34
N LYS A 199 -20.21 -8.36 12.37
CA LYS A 199 -20.69 -7.53 13.48
C LYS A 199 -19.58 -6.76 14.21
N GLU A 200 -18.43 -7.37 14.41
CA GLU A 200 -17.32 -6.84 15.24
C GLU A 200 -15.99 -6.83 14.49
N SER A 201 -16.02 -7.26 13.24
CA SER A 201 -14.81 -7.43 12.45
C SER A 201 -15.08 -7.34 10.95
N THR A 202 -14.03 -7.25 10.19
CA THR A 202 -14.06 -7.31 8.72
C THR A 202 -13.02 -8.32 8.27
N LEU A 203 -13.45 -9.34 7.53
CA LEU A 203 -12.59 -10.41 7.05
C LEU A 203 -12.40 -10.29 5.54
N ALA A 204 -11.16 -10.17 5.09
CA ALA A 204 -10.76 -10.27 3.70
C ALA A 204 -10.10 -11.63 3.45
N VAL A 205 -10.49 -12.29 2.36
CA VAL A 205 -9.89 -13.54 1.89
C VAL A 205 -9.41 -13.32 0.46
N LEU A 206 -8.11 -13.37 0.26
CA LEU A 206 -7.46 -13.05 -1.00
C LEU A 206 -6.73 -14.29 -1.55
N PRO A 207 -7.04 -14.76 -2.76
CA PRO A 207 -6.37 -15.92 -3.34
C PRO A 207 -4.93 -15.57 -3.70
N ILE A 208 -3.94 -16.32 -3.15
CA ILE A 208 -2.52 -16.15 -3.50
C ILE A 208 -2.17 -17.07 -4.67
N ARG A 209 -2.55 -18.35 -4.56
CA ARG A 209 -2.39 -19.39 -5.58
C ARG A 209 -3.34 -20.54 -5.29
N GLN A 210 -3.40 -21.54 -6.18
CA GLN A 210 -4.27 -22.69 -5.96
C GLN A 210 -4.01 -23.33 -4.58
N GLY A 211 -5.07 -23.45 -3.79
CA GLY A 211 -5.03 -24.03 -2.46
C GLY A 211 -4.39 -23.16 -1.38
N LEU A 212 -4.05 -21.90 -1.66
CA LEU A 212 -3.48 -20.96 -0.68
C LEU A 212 -4.17 -19.60 -0.76
N VAL A 213 -4.64 -19.12 0.38
CA VAL A 213 -5.29 -17.80 0.49
C VAL A 213 -4.67 -16.97 1.62
N SER A 214 -4.62 -15.67 1.44
CA SER A 214 -4.24 -14.72 2.49
C SER A 214 -5.48 -14.23 3.22
N ILE A 215 -5.39 -14.19 4.54
CA ILE A 215 -6.40 -13.66 5.44
C ILE A 215 -5.92 -12.32 5.99
N VAL A 216 -6.83 -11.34 5.97
CA VAL A 216 -6.69 -10.10 6.74
C VAL A 216 -7.97 -9.91 7.53
N TRP A 217 -7.88 -10.09 8.85
CA TRP A 217 -9.01 -10.03 9.75
C TRP A 217 -8.92 -8.80 10.65
N SER A 218 -9.61 -7.74 10.28
CA SER A 218 -9.65 -6.47 11.03
C SER A 218 -10.71 -6.55 12.12
N CYS A 219 -10.32 -6.41 13.38
CA CYS A 219 -11.15 -6.65 14.54
C CYS A 219 -11.22 -5.41 15.44
N ASN A 220 -12.37 -5.17 16.08
CA ASN A 220 -12.41 -4.26 17.21
C ASN A 220 -11.62 -4.83 18.41
N ALA A 221 -11.30 -4.00 19.40
CA ALA A 221 -10.42 -4.40 20.51
C ALA A 221 -10.95 -5.64 21.27
N ASN A 222 -12.26 -5.69 21.53
CA ASN A 222 -12.87 -6.81 22.30
C ASN A 222 -12.82 -8.13 21.51
N PHE A 223 -13.14 -8.09 20.23
CA PHE A 223 -13.10 -9.28 19.39
C PHE A 223 -11.66 -9.73 19.11
N PHE A 224 -10.73 -8.78 18.94
CA PHE A 224 -9.32 -9.10 18.77
C PHE A 224 -8.74 -9.83 19.99
N THR A 225 -9.01 -9.36 21.21
CA THR A 225 -8.55 -10.05 22.43
C THR A 225 -9.04 -11.50 22.46
N LYS A 226 -10.35 -11.73 22.22
CA LYS A 226 -10.91 -13.07 22.15
C LYS A 226 -10.22 -13.93 21.09
N LEU A 227 -10.04 -13.41 19.88
CA LEU A 227 -9.46 -14.14 18.75
C LEU A 227 -7.97 -14.45 18.98
N ASN A 228 -7.24 -13.53 19.61
CA ASN A 228 -5.80 -13.67 19.86
C ASN A 228 -5.49 -14.74 20.92
N ASP A 229 -6.43 -15.01 21.83
CA ASP A 229 -6.31 -16.02 22.88
C ASP A 229 -6.66 -17.44 22.37
N LEU A 230 -7.21 -17.56 21.16
CA LEU A 230 -7.55 -18.83 20.55
C LEU A 230 -6.33 -19.53 19.94
N ASP A 231 -6.31 -20.84 20.04
CA ASP A 231 -5.39 -21.69 19.29
C ASP A 231 -5.75 -21.72 17.77
N ASP A 232 -4.86 -22.24 16.96
CA ASP A 232 -5.04 -22.26 15.51
C ASP A 232 -6.29 -23.06 15.10
N LYS A 233 -6.57 -24.19 15.78
CA LYS A 233 -7.73 -25.03 15.49
C LYS A 233 -9.05 -24.32 15.78
N SER A 234 -9.12 -23.57 16.85
CA SER A 234 -10.28 -22.76 17.19
C SER A 234 -10.51 -21.63 16.20
N ILE A 235 -9.44 -20.96 15.73
CA ILE A 235 -9.52 -19.95 14.65
C ILE A 235 -9.97 -20.59 13.33
N GLU A 236 -9.46 -21.78 12.99
CA GLU A 236 -9.88 -22.52 11.79
C GLU A 236 -11.38 -22.87 11.85
N ASN A 237 -11.90 -23.23 13.03
CA ASN A 237 -13.33 -23.49 13.24
C ASN A 237 -14.18 -22.21 13.06
N GLU A 238 -13.77 -21.08 13.64
CA GLU A 238 -14.42 -19.78 13.45
C GLU A 238 -14.45 -19.39 11.97
N LEU A 239 -13.33 -19.53 11.28
CA LEU A 239 -13.25 -19.28 9.85
C LEU A 239 -14.15 -20.21 9.05
N SER A 240 -14.23 -21.49 9.41
CA SER A 240 -15.10 -22.46 8.74
C SER A 240 -16.58 -22.08 8.82
N GLN A 241 -17.01 -21.42 9.89
CA GLN A 241 -18.38 -20.90 9.99
C GLN A 241 -18.63 -19.74 9.00
N ILE A 242 -17.61 -18.93 8.69
CA ILE A 242 -17.74 -17.75 7.83
C ILE A 242 -17.54 -18.12 6.36
N ILE A 243 -16.47 -18.86 6.05
CA ILE A 243 -16.03 -19.12 4.68
C ILE A 243 -16.18 -20.58 4.24
N GLY A 244 -16.69 -21.47 5.08
CA GLY A 244 -16.79 -22.92 4.84
C GLY A 244 -17.69 -23.31 3.65
N ASN A 245 -18.54 -22.41 3.19
CA ASN A 245 -19.32 -22.61 1.95
C ASN A 245 -18.43 -22.46 0.68
N TYR A 246 -17.27 -21.83 0.79
CA TYR A 246 -16.36 -21.54 -0.32
C TYR A 246 -15.07 -22.34 -0.24
N TYR A 247 -14.59 -22.61 0.98
CA TYR A 247 -13.30 -23.23 1.26
C TYR A 247 -13.47 -24.41 2.21
N LYS A 248 -12.86 -25.54 1.87
CA LYS A 248 -12.84 -26.75 2.71
C LYS A 248 -11.43 -27.00 3.22
N ASP A 249 -11.31 -27.85 4.24
CA ASP A 249 -10.03 -28.29 4.82
C ASP A 249 -9.11 -27.11 5.17
N ILE A 250 -9.68 -26.12 5.85
CA ILE A 250 -9.01 -24.87 6.21
C ILE A 250 -7.91 -25.16 7.24
N LYS A 251 -6.64 -24.78 6.91
CA LYS A 251 -5.49 -24.92 7.78
C LYS A 251 -4.61 -23.68 7.76
N ILE A 252 -4.26 -23.16 8.95
CA ILE A 252 -3.29 -22.08 9.11
C ILE A 252 -1.90 -22.60 8.78
N THR A 253 -1.16 -21.89 7.90
CA THR A 253 0.16 -22.33 7.41
C THR A 253 1.30 -21.39 7.76
N THR A 254 0.99 -20.17 8.20
CA THR A 254 2.00 -19.17 8.57
C THR A 254 1.74 -18.66 9.99
N LYS A 255 2.79 -18.07 10.58
CA LYS A 255 2.63 -17.36 11.85
C LYS A 255 1.61 -16.23 11.70
N LYS A 256 0.74 -16.09 12.68
CA LYS A 256 -0.20 -14.97 12.78
C LYS A 256 0.56 -13.69 13.12
N GLU A 257 0.45 -12.67 12.29
CA GLU A 257 0.98 -11.32 12.55
C GLU A 257 -0.18 -10.37 12.87
N SER A 258 -0.01 -9.57 13.91
CA SER A 258 -1.00 -8.56 14.28
C SER A 258 -0.42 -7.15 14.15
N PHE A 259 -1.26 -6.21 13.73
CA PHE A 259 -0.88 -4.81 13.63
C PHE A 259 -2.07 -3.88 13.87
N PRO A 260 -1.86 -2.76 14.60
CA PRO A 260 -2.91 -1.79 14.85
C PRO A 260 -3.28 -1.07 13.55
N LEU A 261 -4.56 -0.73 13.41
CA LEU A 261 -5.08 -0.06 12.24
C LEU A 261 -5.25 1.44 12.52
N PHE A 262 -4.53 2.23 11.76
CA PHE A 262 -4.58 3.69 11.84
C PHE A 262 -4.39 4.31 10.46
N MET A 263 -4.78 5.54 10.32
CA MET A 263 -4.47 6.37 9.16
C MET A 263 -3.58 7.52 9.62
N ASN A 264 -2.48 7.70 8.94
CA ASN A 264 -1.62 8.85 9.13
C ASN A 264 -1.66 9.74 7.89
N SER A 265 -1.66 11.03 8.10
CA SER A 265 -1.44 12.03 7.05
C SER A 265 -0.58 13.15 7.62
N VAL A 266 0.04 13.92 6.76
CA VAL A 266 0.83 15.09 7.13
C VAL A 266 0.19 16.34 6.54
N GLU A 267 0.37 17.48 7.20
CA GLU A 267 -0.11 18.77 6.69
C GLU A 267 0.61 19.15 5.38
N SER A 268 1.92 18.93 5.34
CA SER A 268 2.73 19.10 4.14
C SER A 268 3.63 17.89 3.93
N ILE A 269 3.70 17.42 2.68
CA ILE A 269 4.56 16.28 2.32
C ILE A 269 6.01 16.71 2.05
N PHE A 270 6.33 17.98 2.15
CA PHE A 270 7.69 18.46 2.04
C PHE A 270 7.97 19.63 2.98
N LYS A 271 9.21 19.76 3.38
CA LYS A 271 9.75 20.92 4.08
C LYS A 271 11.15 21.21 3.56
N ASP A 272 11.38 22.48 3.19
CA ASP A 272 12.63 22.89 2.53
C ASP A 272 12.94 22.05 1.28
N ARG A 273 14.03 21.29 1.30
CA ARG A 273 14.48 20.38 0.25
C ARG A 273 14.37 18.90 0.69
N VAL A 274 13.39 18.60 1.51
CA VAL A 274 13.09 17.23 1.93
C VAL A 274 11.66 16.90 1.53
N LEU A 275 11.48 15.81 0.80
CA LEU A 275 10.20 15.30 0.34
C LEU A 275 9.90 13.96 1.03
N LEU A 276 8.68 13.77 1.50
CA LEU A 276 8.17 12.52 2.03
C LEU A 276 7.39 11.78 0.93
N VAL A 277 7.59 10.46 0.80
CA VAL A 277 6.96 9.60 -0.21
C VAL A 277 6.51 8.28 0.44
N GLY A 278 5.35 7.76 0.05
CA GLY A 278 4.76 6.55 0.60
C GLY A 278 4.35 6.71 2.06
N ASP A 279 4.53 5.67 2.85
CA ASP A 279 4.09 5.63 4.25
C ASP A 279 4.71 6.70 5.14
N SER A 280 5.83 7.32 4.74
CA SER A 280 6.42 8.47 5.47
C SER A 280 5.55 9.72 5.38
N ALA A 281 4.81 9.89 4.27
CA ALA A 281 3.91 11.01 4.02
C ALA A 281 2.46 10.69 4.40
N HIS A 282 2.00 9.48 4.08
CA HIS A 282 0.62 9.05 4.29
C HIS A 282 0.57 7.54 4.46
N PHE A 283 -0.08 7.10 5.50
CA PHE A 283 -0.35 5.69 5.73
C PHE A 283 -1.85 5.50 5.85
N ILE A 284 -2.42 4.73 4.95
CA ILE A 284 -3.85 4.45 4.92
C ILE A 284 -4.09 3.04 5.42
N HIS A 285 -5.15 2.88 6.20
CA HIS A 285 -5.66 1.61 6.68
C HIS A 285 -5.70 0.56 5.55
N PRO A 286 -5.14 -0.65 5.75
CA PRO A 286 -4.99 -1.64 4.69
C PRO A 286 -6.29 -2.40 4.36
N MET A 287 -7.41 -1.68 4.18
CA MET A 287 -8.70 -2.30 3.76
C MET A 287 -8.65 -2.90 2.36
N ALA A 288 -7.60 -3.41 1.86
CA ALA A 288 -7.42 -4.15 0.62
C ALA A 288 -5.98 -4.07 0.09
N GLY A 289 -4.98 -4.00 0.96
CA GLY A 289 -3.57 -3.96 0.51
C GLY A 289 -3.19 -2.69 -0.25
N GLN A 290 -3.90 -1.57 -0.05
CA GLN A 290 -3.75 -0.36 -0.87
C GLN A 290 -2.53 0.50 -0.52
N GLY A 291 -1.85 0.29 0.61
CA GLY A 291 -0.72 1.12 1.03
C GLY A 291 0.42 1.13 -0.01
N LEU A 292 0.82 -0.05 -0.50
CA LEU A 292 1.84 -0.15 -1.54
C LEU A 292 1.43 0.52 -2.85
N ASN A 293 0.17 0.34 -3.28
CA ASN A 293 -0.35 0.99 -4.49
C ASN A 293 -0.34 2.52 -4.36
N LEU A 294 -0.66 3.06 -3.20
CA LEU A 294 -0.62 4.50 -2.96
C LEU A 294 0.81 5.04 -3.06
N GLY A 295 1.79 4.32 -2.49
CA GLY A 295 3.20 4.65 -2.62
C GLY A 295 3.72 4.54 -4.07
N ILE A 296 3.26 3.55 -4.84
CA ILE A 296 3.57 3.45 -6.28
C ILE A 296 2.97 4.64 -7.03
N ARG A 297 1.74 5.04 -6.73
CA ARG A 297 1.12 6.24 -7.33
C ARG A 297 1.86 7.53 -6.97
N ASP A 298 2.53 7.59 -5.82
CA ASP A 298 3.43 8.70 -5.50
C ASP A 298 4.57 8.79 -6.52
N ILE A 299 5.20 7.64 -6.80
CA ILE A 299 6.33 7.59 -7.74
C ILE A 299 5.85 7.90 -9.17
N ILE A 300 4.73 7.34 -9.60
CA ILE A 300 4.12 7.63 -10.91
C ILE A 300 3.82 9.13 -11.05
N SER A 301 3.29 9.75 -10.00
CA SER A 301 3.01 11.20 -10.02
C SER A 301 4.28 12.04 -10.11
N LEU A 302 5.32 11.63 -9.38
CA LEU A 302 6.64 12.27 -9.42
C LEU A 302 7.25 12.16 -10.82
N GLU A 303 7.25 10.97 -11.41
CA GLU A 303 7.73 10.69 -12.75
C GLU A 303 7.02 11.55 -13.80
N LYS A 304 5.69 11.57 -13.79
CA LYS A 304 4.89 12.40 -14.72
C LYS A 304 5.22 13.90 -14.65
N ILE A 305 5.58 14.41 -13.47
CA ILE A 305 5.93 15.81 -13.31
C ILE A 305 7.34 16.07 -13.81
N ILE A 306 8.28 15.15 -13.59
CA ILE A 306 9.66 15.22 -14.11
C ILE A 306 9.61 15.23 -15.65
N ASP A 307 8.93 14.27 -16.27
CA ASP A 307 8.89 14.11 -17.73
C ASP A 307 8.28 15.30 -18.46
N ARG A 308 7.31 15.99 -17.86
CA ARG A 308 6.64 17.14 -18.51
C ARG A 308 7.52 18.36 -18.73
N LYS A 309 8.63 18.53 -17.99
CA LYS A 309 9.40 19.78 -17.99
C LYS A 309 10.91 19.61 -17.86
N ASN A 310 11.47 18.42 -17.94
CA ASN A 310 12.91 18.17 -17.80
C ASN A 310 13.53 18.97 -16.63
N TYR A 311 12.96 18.83 -15.43
CA TYR A 311 13.47 19.53 -14.26
C TYR A 311 14.88 19.03 -13.92
N LEU A 312 15.86 19.93 -13.99
CA LEU A 312 17.23 19.65 -13.54
C LEU A 312 17.30 19.57 -11.99
N ASP A 313 16.52 20.39 -11.30
CA ASP A 313 16.47 20.44 -9.84
C ASP A 313 15.04 20.22 -9.34
N ILE A 314 14.74 18.99 -8.91
CA ILE A 314 13.45 18.61 -8.33
C ILE A 314 13.30 19.03 -6.86
N GLY A 315 14.34 19.61 -6.25
CA GLY A 315 14.28 20.20 -4.90
C GLY A 315 13.70 21.63 -4.89
N LEU A 316 13.39 22.22 -6.04
CA LEU A 316 12.80 23.54 -6.11
C LEU A 316 11.38 23.55 -5.51
N ARG A 317 11.09 24.59 -4.71
CA ARG A 317 9.78 24.75 -4.05
C ARG A 317 8.60 24.71 -5.03
N GLY A 318 8.78 25.24 -6.24
CA GLY A 318 7.74 25.22 -7.28
C GLY A 318 7.41 23.80 -7.76
N PHE A 319 8.42 22.94 -7.89
CA PHE A 319 8.27 21.54 -8.21
C PHE A 319 7.57 20.79 -7.06
N LEU A 320 8.06 20.96 -5.82
CA LEU A 320 7.53 20.30 -4.64
C LEU A 320 6.06 20.65 -4.38
N ARG A 321 5.67 21.91 -4.53
CA ARG A 321 4.28 22.35 -4.43
C ARG A 321 3.37 21.75 -5.51
N LYS A 322 3.89 21.56 -6.72
CA LYS A 322 3.13 20.93 -7.82
C LYS A 322 2.88 19.46 -7.51
N TYR A 323 3.91 18.77 -7.03
CA TYR A 323 3.81 17.38 -6.60
C TYR A 323 2.84 17.24 -5.41
N GLU A 324 2.99 18.06 -4.38
CA GLU A 324 2.11 18.05 -3.21
C GLU A 324 0.63 18.22 -3.58
N ARG A 325 0.31 19.18 -4.47
CA ARG A 325 -1.08 19.37 -4.93
C ARG A 325 -1.64 18.13 -5.62
N ALA A 326 -0.86 17.52 -6.52
CA ALA A 326 -1.27 16.30 -7.20
C ALA A 326 -1.51 15.13 -6.25
N ARG A 327 -0.70 15.02 -5.19
CA ARG A 327 -0.84 13.94 -4.21
C ARG A 327 -1.94 14.17 -3.18
N LYS A 328 -2.12 15.42 -2.70
CA LYS A 328 -3.18 15.74 -1.73
C LYS A 328 -4.57 15.38 -2.26
N GLU A 329 -4.85 15.61 -3.52
CA GLU A 329 -6.13 15.26 -4.13
C GLU A 329 -6.35 13.74 -4.10
N ASP A 330 -5.39 12.95 -4.56
CA ASP A 330 -5.48 11.49 -4.63
C ASP A 330 -5.56 10.85 -3.23
N VAL A 331 -4.70 11.27 -2.30
CA VAL A 331 -4.68 10.78 -0.92
C VAL A 331 -5.99 11.14 -0.18
N SER A 332 -6.51 12.36 -0.37
CA SER A 332 -7.78 12.77 0.24
C SER A 332 -8.95 11.94 -0.27
N GLN A 333 -9.04 11.70 -1.57
CA GLN A 333 -10.10 10.86 -2.15
C GLN A 333 -10.06 9.43 -1.59
N MET A 334 -8.86 8.85 -1.47
CA MET A 334 -8.68 7.51 -0.89
C MET A 334 -9.03 7.50 0.61
N GLY A 335 -8.60 8.51 1.35
CA GLY A 335 -8.93 8.67 2.77
C GLY A 335 -10.45 8.77 3.00
N PHE A 336 -11.15 9.57 2.20
CA PHE A 336 -12.62 9.67 2.27
C PHE A 336 -13.32 8.35 1.95
N LEU A 337 -12.85 7.60 0.96
CA LEU A 337 -13.39 6.28 0.65
C LEU A 337 -13.21 5.31 1.82
N THR A 338 -12.01 5.25 2.38
CA THR A 338 -11.69 4.34 3.49
C THR A 338 -12.49 4.70 4.75
N LEU A 339 -12.52 5.99 5.13
CA LEU A 339 -13.30 6.49 6.28
C LEU A 339 -14.80 6.29 6.06
N GLY A 340 -15.29 6.58 4.85
CA GLY A 340 -16.69 6.42 4.48
C GLY A 340 -17.15 4.96 4.56
N LEU A 341 -16.39 4.04 3.99
CA LEU A 341 -16.69 2.62 4.07
C LEU A 341 -16.65 2.13 5.53
N ASN A 342 -15.60 2.48 6.28
CA ASN A 342 -15.53 2.10 7.69
C ASN A 342 -16.71 2.67 8.49
N TRP A 343 -17.09 3.94 8.27
CA TRP A 343 -18.24 4.56 8.93
C TRP A 343 -19.56 3.88 8.58
N ILE A 344 -19.79 3.58 7.29
CA ILE A 344 -21.00 2.91 6.81
C ILE A 344 -21.14 1.53 7.47
N PHE A 345 -20.09 0.72 7.43
CA PHE A 345 -20.13 -0.65 7.94
C PHE A 345 -19.96 -0.76 9.46
N SER A 346 -19.53 0.28 10.16
CA SER A 346 -19.48 0.32 11.63
C SER A 346 -20.78 0.76 12.30
N LYS A 347 -21.67 1.47 11.59
CA LYS A 347 -22.95 1.96 12.13
C LYS A 347 -24.07 0.95 12.00
N LYS A 348 -24.69 0.61 13.14
CA LYS A 348 -25.69 -0.46 13.29
C LYS A 348 -27.15 0.01 13.43
N SER A 349 -27.48 1.26 13.02
CA SER A 349 -28.88 1.67 13.09
C SER A 349 -29.70 1.02 11.96
N SER A 350 -30.94 0.64 12.26
CA SER A 350 -31.86 0.00 11.30
C SER A 350 -32.05 0.82 10.01
N ILE A 351 -32.00 2.15 10.14
CA ILE A 351 -32.10 3.08 9.00
C ILE A 351 -30.87 2.95 8.10
N VAL A 352 -29.67 2.92 8.68
CA VAL A 352 -28.42 2.76 7.92
C VAL A 352 -28.37 1.40 7.24
N ILE A 353 -28.75 0.33 7.93
CA ILE A 353 -28.83 -1.03 7.35
C ILE A 353 -29.77 -1.04 6.15
N GLY A 354 -30.98 -0.47 6.25
CA GLY A 354 -31.92 -0.39 5.12
C GLY A 354 -31.40 0.44 3.94
N LEU A 355 -30.63 1.49 4.19
CA LEU A 355 -29.98 2.28 3.13
C LEU A 355 -28.85 1.49 2.45
N ILE A 356 -28.05 0.76 3.22
CA ILE A 356 -26.98 -0.10 2.69
C ILE A 356 -27.58 -1.23 1.84
N GLU A 357 -28.65 -1.88 2.31
CA GLU A 357 -29.32 -2.96 1.59
C GLU A 357 -29.87 -2.48 0.24
N LYS A 358 -30.57 -1.33 0.22
CA LYS A 358 -31.02 -0.71 -1.03
C LYS A 358 -29.84 -0.30 -1.91
N GLY A 359 -28.80 0.31 -1.34
CA GLY A 359 -27.60 0.72 -2.05
C GLY A 359 -26.86 -0.47 -2.68
N MET A 360 -26.67 -1.54 -1.93
CA MET A 360 -26.06 -2.78 -2.44
C MET A 360 -26.93 -3.41 -3.55
N GLY A 361 -28.25 -3.44 -3.39
CA GLY A 361 -29.16 -3.96 -4.41
C GLY A 361 -29.14 -3.14 -5.71
N VAL A 362 -29.04 -1.81 -5.61
CA VAL A 362 -28.89 -0.92 -6.77
C VAL A 362 -27.51 -1.11 -7.42
N LEU A 363 -26.46 -1.17 -6.61
CA LEU A 363 -25.10 -1.38 -7.08
C LEU A 363 -24.97 -2.73 -7.79
N ASP A 364 -25.54 -3.80 -7.24
CA ASP A 364 -25.44 -5.13 -7.85
C ASP A 364 -26.15 -5.22 -9.20
N LYS A 365 -27.23 -4.48 -9.38
CA LYS A 365 -28.00 -4.42 -10.65
C LYS A 365 -27.45 -3.42 -11.66
N SER A 366 -26.66 -2.43 -11.23
CA SER A 366 -26.19 -1.34 -12.08
C SER A 366 -24.75 -1.57 -12.56
N LYS A 367 -24.62 -2.01 -13.81
CA LYS A 367 -23.29 -2.14 -14.47
C LYS A 367 -22.52 -0.83 -14.50
N PHE A 368 -23.19 0.30 -14.68
CA PHE A 368 -22.57 1.62 -14.69
C PHE A 368 -21.94 1.98 -13.32
N LEU A 369 -22.69 1.76 -12.22
CA LEU A 369 -22.15 2.05 -10.87
C LEU A 369 -21.00 1.10 -10.52
N LYS A 370 -21.10 -0.20 -10.83
CA LYS A 370 -20.00 -1.15 -10.67
C LYS A 370 -18.76 -0.67 -11.43
N GLN A 371 -18.92 -0.28 -12.69
CA GLN A 371 -17.83 0.20 -13.53
C GLN A 371 -17.13 1.43 -12.93
N GLN A 372 -17.89 2.42 -12.44
CA GLN A 372 -17.34 3.61 -11.81
C GLN A 372 -16.58 3.27 -10.52
N LEU A 373 -17.13 2.40 -9.69
CA LEU A 373 -16.52 1.97 -8.43
C LEU A 373 -15.24 1.19 -8.69
N ILE A 374 -15.25 0.25 -9.63
CA ILE A 374 -14.07 -0.52 -10.04
C ILE A 374 -13.01 0.42 -10.59
N LYS A 375 -13.32 1.29 -11.55
CA LYS A 375 -12.36 2.24 -12.13
C LYS A 375 -11.67 3.08 -11.04
N LYS A 376 -12.42 3.50 -10.03
CA LYS A 376 -11.88 4.31 -8.92
C LYS A 376 -11.01 3.50 -7.95
N ALA A 377 -11.30 2.21 -7.80
CA ALA A 377 -10.54 1.31 -6.92
C ALA A 377 -9.23 0.80 -7.55
N ILE A 378 -9.19 0.68 -8.89
CA ILE A 378 -8.04 0.09 -9.62
C ILE A 378 -7.13 1.14 -10.29
N SER A 379 -7.51 2.42 -10.27
CA SER A 379 -6.67 3.56 -10.70
C SER A 379 -5.67 3.94 -9.62
#